data_477c84090f879126e23e8c0b17c1cdd6
#
_entry.id   477c84090f879126e23e8c0b17c1cdd6
#
_cell.length_a   1.000
_cell.length_b   1.000
_cell.length_c   1.000
_cell.angle_alpha   90.00
_cell.angle_beta   90.00
_cell.angle_gamma   90.00
#
_symmetry.space_group_name_H-M   'P 1'
#
loop_
_entity.id
_entity.type
_entity.pdbx_description
1 polymer ?
#
loop_
_entity_poly.entity_id
_entity_poly.type
_entity_poly.pdbx_seq_one_letter_code
_entity_poly.pdbx_strand_id
1 'polypeptide(L)'
;MTSAALKQLSALAFDLYTENSRLDLGPQGTRILKELVAAANAGLWVSVVVLAATLVDVSMHEAGQFEGQSGADGNVDDDIPEELFGLSYLTVTERRQLDSLRAHRNALVHYEGPVAGLSGSSDDEVVLAAAAKQAMNAILPVLENLERWK
;
A
#
# COMPACT_ATOMS: atom_id res chain seq x y z
N MET A 1 8.31 11.95 -15.60
CA MET A 1 9.31 11.94 -14.50
C MET A 1 8.88 10.96 -13.43
N THR A 2 9.71 9.98 -13.12
CA THR A 2 9.42 8.96 -12.12
C THR A 2 9.61 9.53 -10.71
N SER A 3 8.62 9.37 -9.84
CA SER A 3 8.72 9.84 -8.47
C SER A 3 9.74 9.04 -7.66
N ALA A 4 10.28 9.64 -6.60
CA ALA A 4 11.21 8.95 -5.70
C ALA A 4 10.56 7.69 -5.08
N ALA A 5 9.28 7.80 -4.70
CA ALA A 5 8.55 6.66 -4.14
C ALA A 5 8.46 5.51 -5.15
N LEU A 6 8.16 5.80 -6.41
CA LEU A 6 8.07 4.76 -7.44
C LEU A 6 9.42 4.10 -7.67
N LYS A 7 10.51 4.86 -7.66
CA LYS A 7 11.85 4.28 -7.78
C LYS A 7 12.15 3.32 -6.64
N GLN A 8 11.82 3.69 -5.41
CA GLN A 8 12.04 2.84 -4.24
C GLN A 8 11.17 1.57 -4.30
N LEU A 9 9.90 1.72 -4.67
CA LEU A 9 9.01 0.56 -4.82
C LEU A 9 9.46 -0.37 -5.94
N SER A 10 9.96 0.18 -7.04
CA SER A 10 10.50 -0.61 -8.15
C SER A 10 11.73 -1.40 -7.71
N ALA A 11 12.61 -0.79 -6.92
CA ALA A 11 13.79 -1.48 -6.38
C ALA A 11 13.39 -2.61 -5.43
N LEU A 12 12.40 -2.37 -4.55
CA LEU A 12 11.89 -3.41 -3.65
C LEU A 12 11.27 -4.57 -4.43
N ALA A 13 10.49 -4.26 -5.45
CA ALA A 13 9.87 -5.29 -6.29
C ALA A 13 10.92 -6.13 -7.01
N PHE A 14 11.97 -5.50 -7.53
CA PHE A 14 13.07 -6.20 -8.17
C PHE A 14 13.80 -7.11 -7.19
N ASP A 15 14.10 -6.61 -5.98
CA ASP A 15 14.78 -7.39 -4.96
C ASP A 15 13.97 -8.60 -4.52
N LEU A 16 12.65 -8.44 -4.34
CA LEU A 16 11.77 -9.54 -4.02
C LEU A 16 11.76 -10.61 -5.12
N TYR A 17 11.72 -10.15 -6.36
CA TYR A 17 11.67 -11.05 -7.51
C TYR A 17 12.97 -11.83 -7.66
N THR A 18 14.11 -11.25 -7.32
CA THR A 18 15.43 -11.87 -7.42
C THR A 18 15.87 -12.55 -6.12
N GLU A 19 15.02 -12.58 -5.11
CA GLU A 19 15.29 -13.18 -3.79
C GLU A 19 16.43 -12.51 -3.03
N ASN A 20 16.72 -11.26 -3.33
CA ASN A 20 17.79 -10.49 -2.69
C ASN A 20 17.29 -9.64 -1.52
N SER A 21 15.99 -9.66 -1.23
CA SER A 21 15.39 -8.83 -0.20
C SER A 21 15.21 -9.59 1.10
N ARG A 22 15.34 -8.88 2.22
CA ARG A 22 14.91 -9.37 3.52
C ARG A 22 13.41 -9.21 3.73
N LEU A 23 12.77 -8.42 2.87
CA LEU A 23 11.34 -8.22 2.92
C LEU A 23 10.64 -9.46 2.39
N ASP A 24 9.67 -9.95 3.14
CA ASP A 24 8.85 -11.07 2.73
C ASP A 24 7.38 -10.63 2.83
N LEU A 25 6.76 -10.45 1.67
CA LEU A 25 5.36 -10.06 1.56
C LEU A 25 4.47 -11.25 1.26
N GLY A 26 5.03 -12.45 1.19
CA GLY A 26 4.32 -13.62 0.72
C GLY A 26 4.08 -13.57 -0.79
N PRO A 27 3.58 -14.67 -1.40
CA PRO A 27 3.35 -14.70 -2.85
C PRO A 27 2.30 -13.69 -3.31
N GLN A 28 1.26 -13.49 -2.51
CA GLN A 28 0.20 -12.54 -2.85
C GLN A 28 0.71 -11.09 -2.77
N GLY A 29 1.39 -10.73 -1.68
CA GLY A 29 1.93 -9.38 -1.52
C GLY A 29 2.99 -9.04 -2.57
N THR A 30 3.85 -9.99 -2.89
CA THR A 30 4.87 -9.82 -3.93
C THR A 30 4.23 -9.53 -5.29
N ARG A 31 3.18 -10.27 -5.63
CA ARG A 31 2.44 -10.07 -6.87
C ARG A 31 1.77 -8.70 -6.91
N ILE A 32 1.15 -8.30 -5.80
CA ILE A 32 0.48 -7.00 -5.71
C ILE A 32 1.49 -5.85 -5.88
N LEU A 33 2.64 -5.94 -5.24
CA LEU A 33 3.69 -4.92 -5.40
C LEU A 33 4.15 -4.82 -6.86
N LYS A 34 4.35 -5.95 -7.52
CA LYS A 34 4.73 -5.98 -8.92
C LYS A 34 3.69 -5.28 -9.80
N GLU A 35 2.41 -5.58 -9.59
CA GLU A 35 1.34 -4.96 -10.37
C GLU A 35 1.16 -3.48 -10.05
N LEU A 36 1.37 -3.09 -8.79
CA LEU A 36 1.35 -1.68 -8.39
C LEU A 36 2.40 -0.89 -9.18
N VAL A 37 3.62 -1.39 -9.23
CA VAL A 37 4.71 -0.73 -9.97
C VAL A 37 4.37 -0.66 -11.46
N ALA A 38 3.85 -1.73 -12.03
CA ALA A 38 3.43 -1.75 -13.44
C ALA A 38 2.30 -0.74 -13.70
N ALA A 39 1.32 -0.67 -12.81
CA ALA A 39 0.22 0.29 -12.93
C ALA A 39 0.72 1.73 -12.86
N ALA A 40 1.64 2.03 -11.95
CA ALA A 40 2.20 3.37 -11.82
C ALA A 40 2.97 3.78 -13.07
N ASN A 41 3.76 2.87 -13.64
CA ASN A 41 4.50 3.14 -14.88
C ASN A 41 3.55 3.33 -16.08
N ALA A 42 2.39 2.71 -16.05
CA ALA A 42 1.39 2.83 -17.12
C ALA A 42 0.40 3.99 -16.90
N GLY A 43 0.50 4.72 -15.79
CA GLY A 43 -0.42 5.82 -15.50
C GLY A 43 -1.81 5.38 -15.10
N LEU A 44 -1.95 4.17 -14.56
CA LEU A 44 -3.23 3.63 -14.09
C LEU A 44 -3.44 4.01 -12.63
N TRP A 45 -3.76 5.28 -12.40
CA TRP A 45 -3.72 5.90 -11.07
C TRP A 45 -4.72 5.31 -10.07
N VAL A 46 -5.94 5.01 -10.49
CA VAL A 46 -6.94 4.37 -9.63
C VAL A 46 -6.43 3.00 -9.16
N SER A 47 -5.86 2.24 -10.09
CA SER A 47 -5.27 0.93 -9.78
C SER A 47 -4.13 1.06 -8.76
N VAL A 48 -3.30 2.10 -8.87
CA VAL A 48 -2.21 2.35 -7.91
C VAL A 48 -2.77 2.53 -6.51
N VAL A 49 -3.81 3.34 -6.33
CA VAL A 49 -4.42 3.58 -5.02
C VAL A 49 -4.98 2.29 -4.43
N VAL A 50 -5.75 1.55 -5.22
CA VAL A 50 -6.36 0.29 -4.76
C VAL A 50 -5.30 -0.75 -4.42
N LEU A 51 -4.29 -0.91 -5.27
CA LEU A 51 -3.23 -1.88 -5.04
C LEU A 51 -2.35 -1.50 -3.85
N ALA A 52 -2.09 -0.20 -3.64
CA ALA A 52 -1.30 0.25 -2.50
C ALA A 52 -2.00 -0.09 -1.18
N ALA A 53 -3.29 0.21 -1.06
CA ALA A 53 -4.06 -0.10 0.14
C ALA A 53 -4.14 -1.62 0.36
N THR A 54 -4.37 -2.38 -0.70
CA THR A 54 -4.45 -3.84 -0.64
C THR A 54 -3.11 -4.43 -0.22
N LEU A 55 -2.00 -3.89 -0.72
CA LEU A 55 -0.66 -4.35 -0.36
C LEU A 55 -0.41 -4.20 1.14
N VAL A 56 -0.80 -3.06 1.73
CA VAL A 56 -0.66 -2.85 3.17
C VAL A 56 -1.46 -3.90 3.94
N ASP A 57 -2.71 -4.12 3.57
CA ASP A 57 -3.58 -5.07 4.27
C ASP A 57 -3.03 -6.50 4.18
N VAL A 58 -2.59 -6.92 2.99
CA VAL A 58 -2.02 -8.26 2.79
C VAL A 58 -0.72 -8.41 3.57
N SER A 59 0.15 -7.40 3.53
CA SER A 59 1.43 -7.43 4.24
C SER A 59 1.26 -7.52 5.74
N MET A 60 0.29 -6.79 6.29
CA MET A 60 -0.03 -6.85 7.71
C MET A 60 -0.57 -8.22 8.10
N HIS A 61 -1.44 -8.79 7.26
CA HIS A 61 -2.00 -10.11 7.51
C HIS A 61 -0.91 -11.18 7.51
N GLU A 62 -0.01 -11.15 6.54
CA GLU A 62 1.13 -12.08 6.48
C GLU A 62 2.03 -11.93 7.71
N ALA A 63 2.33 -10.70 8.13
CA ALA A 63 3.13 -10.46 9.33
C ALA A 63 2.45 -11.00 10.59
N GLY A 64 1.14 -10.80 10.70
CA GLY A 64 0.37 -11.33 11.82
C GLY A 64 0.34 -12.84 11.85
N GLN A 65 0.21 -13.51 10.72
CA GLN A 65 0.27 -14.97 10.62
C GLN A 65 1.65 -15.50 11.00
N PHE A 66 2.68 -14.84 10.52
CA PHE A 66 4.06 -15.23 10.81
C PHE A 66 4.36 -15.21 12.32
N GLU A 67 3.78 -14.25 13.05
CA GLU A 67 3.93 -14.15 14.50
C GLU A 67 2.92 -15.00 15.28
N GLY A 68 2.18 -15.86 14.59
CA GLY A 68 1.17 -16.70 15.23
C GLY A 68 -0.13 -15.99 15.50
N GLN A 69 -0.31 -14.82 14.97
CA GLN A 69 -1.51 -14.01 15.12
C GLN A 69 -2.35 -14.11 13.86
N SER A 70 -3.18 -15.12 13.76
CA SER A 70 -4.18 -15.12 12.70
C SER A 70 -5.40 -14.35 13.19
N GLY A 71 -5.89 -13.39 12.43
CA GLY A 71 -7.18 -12.81 12.68
C GLY A 71 -8.20 -13.93 12.74
N ALA A 72 -8.82 -14.12 13.89
CA ALA A 72 -9.65 -15.29 14.14
C ALA A 72 -10.84 -15.43 13.18
N ASP A 73 -11.24 -14.33 12.56
CA ASP A 73 -12.38 -14.25 11.64
C ASP A 73 -12.01 -13.78 10.25
N GLY A 74 -10.71 -13.63 9.97
CA GLY A 74 -10.22 -13.18 8.68
C GLY A 74 -10.40 -11.69 8.43
N ASN A 75 -10.81 -10.93 9.42
CA ASN A 75 -11.00 -9.49 9.28
C ASN A 75 -9.70 -8.76 9.64
N VAL A 76 -8.94 -8.41 8.62
CA VAL A 76 -7.58 -7.88 8.76
C VAL A 76 -7.56 -6.49 9.39
N ASP A 77 -8.61 -5.68 9.21
CA ASP A 77 -8.57 -4.27 9.57
C ASP A 77 -8.78 -4.01 11.05
N ASP A 78 -9.52 -4.87 11.76
CA ASP A 78 -10.01 -4.54 13.10
C ASP A 78 -9.33 -5.31 14.23
N ASP A 79 -8.73 -6.49 13.94
CA ASP A 79 -8.40 -7.43 15.01
C ASP A 79 -6.91 -7.54 15.31
N ILE A 80 -6.05 -6.87 14.56
CA ILE A 80 -4.60 -7.03 14.72
C ILE A 80 -4.02 -5.80 15.39
N PRO A 81 -3.39 -5.97 16.58
CA PRO A 81 -2.76 -4.85 17.27
C PRO A 81 -1.69 -4.19 16.43
N GLU A 82 -1.65 -2.86 16.46
CA GLU A 82 -0.71 -2.06 15.68
C GLU A 82 0.75 -2.46 15.90
N GLU A 83 1.11 -2.78 17.12
CA GLU A 83 2.47 -3.14 17.50
C GLU A 83 2.98 -4.41 16.83
N LEU A 84 2.09 -5.30 16.38
CA LEU A 84 2.47 -6.54 15.70
C LEU A 84 2.92 -6.29 14.26
N PHE A 85 2.57 -5.16 13.68
CA PHE A 85 2.92 -4.84 12.30
C PHE A 85 3.99 -3.76 12.18
N GLY A 86 4.58 -3.38 13.31
CA GLY A 86 5.52 -2.28 13.28
C GLY A 86 4.88 -0.91 13.07
N LEU A 87 3.55 -0.82 13.15
CA LEU A 87 2.85 0.46 12.99
C LEU A 87 3.16 1.42 14.13
N SER A 88 3.57 0.90 15.28
CA SER A 88 4.01 1.71 16.42
C SER A 88 5.27 2.52 16.11
N TYR A 89 6.04 2.13 15.09
CA TYR A 89 7.22 2.89 14.66
C TYR A 89 6.90 4.00 13.67
N LEU A 90 5.66 4.06 13.20
CA LEU A 90 5.25 5.11 12.30
C LEU A 90 4.95 6.39 13.08
N THR A 91 5.27 7.53 12.47
CA THR A 91 4.89 8.82 13.03
C THR A 91 3.38 9.01 12.94
N VAL A 92 2.84 9.98 13.69
CA VAL A 92 1.43 10.34 13.61
C VAL A 92 1.05 10.72 12.17
N THR A 93 1.91 11.46 11.49
CA THR A 93 1.69 11.86 10.09
C THR A 93 1.63 10.65 9.18
N GLU A 94 2.54 9.70 9.34
CA GLU A 94 2.56 8.48 8.53
C GLU A 94 1.31 7.63 8.75
N ARG A 95 0.84 7.51 9.99
CA ARG A 95 -0.42 6.80 10.29
C ARG A 95 -1.62 7.47 9.63
N ARG A 96 -1.66 8.81 9.68
CA ARG A 96 -2.74 9.56 9.01
C ARG A 96 -2.74 9.35 7.52
N GLN A 97 -1.56 9.25 6.92
CA GLN A 97 -1.46 8.96 5.49
C GLN A 97 -2.02 7.58 5.15
N LEU A 98 -1.78 6.58 5.98
CA LEU A 98 -2.37 5.25 5.81
C LEU A 98 -3.89 5.27 5.98
N ASP A 99 -4.39 6.00 6.97
CA ASP A 99 -5.83 6.13 7.19
C ASP A 99 -6.49 6.81 5.99
N SER A 100 -5.86 7.85 5.44
CA SER A 100 -6.34 8.53 4.24
C SER A 100 -6.35 7.61 3.03
N LEU A 101 -5.31 6.79 2.89
CA LEU A 101 -5.21 5.81 1.80
C LEU A 101 -6.36 4.80 1.89
N ARG A 102 -6.62 4.27 3.08
CA ARG A 102 -7.70 3.30 3.27
C ARG A 102 -9.07 3.92 3.01
N ALA A 103 -9.28 5.15 3.50
CA ALA A 103 -10.52 5.87 3.25
C ALA A 103 -10.73 6.11 1.76
N HIS A 104 -9.68 6.48 1.04
CA HIS A 104 -9.74 6.71 -0.41
C HIS A 104 -10.07 5.40 -1.14
N ARG A 105 -9.39 4.31 -0.79
CA ARG A 105 -9.67 2.99 -1.36
C ARG A 105 -11.13 2.59 -1.13
N ASN A 106 -11.63 2.78 0.10
CA ASN A 106 -13.00 2.42 0.44
C ASN A 106 -14.02 3.24 -0.36
N ALA A 107 -13.75 4.54 -0.56
CA ALA A 107 -14.62 5.38 -1.40
C ALA A 107 -14.66 4.88 -2.85
N LEU A 108 -13.52 4.44 -3.38
CA LEU A 108 -13.42 3.92 -4.75
C LEU A 108 -14.14 2.57 -4.91
N VAL A 109 -13.98 1.66 -3.94
CA VAL A 109 -14.44 0.28 -4.07
C VAL A 109 -15.90 0.12 -3.63
N HIS A 110 -16.33 0.89 -2.64
CA HIS A 110 -17.67 0.77 -2.06
C HIS A 110 -18.64 1.88 -2.48
N TYR A 111 -18.20 2.78 -3.33
CA TYR A 111 -19.00 3.90 -3.81
C TYR A 111 -19.59 4.72 -2.64
N GLU A 112 -18.72 5.28 -1.85
CA GLU A 112 -19.12 6.08 -0.69
C GLU A 112 -19.28 7.57 -1.03
N GLY A 113 -19.67 7.88 -2.25
CA GLY A 113 -19.87 9.23 -2.73
C GLY A 113 -18.84 9.65 -3.76
N PRO A 114 -18.86 10.93 -4.18
CA PRO A 114 -17.93 11.44 -5.19
C PRO A 114 -16.47 11.33 -4.74
N VAL A 115 -15.61 10.95 -5.67
CA VAL A 115 -14.18 10.84 -5.43
C VAL A 115 -13.45 11.90 -6.24
N ALA A 116 -12.52 12.62 -5.60
CA ALA A 116 -11.69 13.60 -6.29
C ALA A 116 -10.90 12.92 -7.41
N GLY A 117 -10.92 13.51 -8.60
CA GLY A 117 -10.27 12.96 -9.78
C GLY A 117 -11.17 12.07 -10.63
N LEU A 118 -12.41 11.82 -10.21
CA LEU A 118 -13.40 11.03 -10.95
C LEU A 118 -14.67 11.84 -11.21
N SER A 119 -14.48 13.10 -11.59
CA SER A 119 -15.60 14.04 -11.85
C SER A 119 -15.96 14.18 -13.33
N GLY A 120 -15.14 13.63 -14.22
CA GLY A 120 -15.28 13.83 -15.65
C GLY A 120 -14.68 15.13 -16.15
N SER A 121 -13.96 15.86 -15.28
CA SER A 121 -13.30 17.11 -15.64
C SER A 121 -11.93 16.86 -16.25
N SER A 122 -11.40 17.87 -16.97
CA SER A 122 -10.07 17.79 -17.56
C SER A 122 -8.94 17.73 -16.52
N ASP A 123 -9.24 18.08 -15.26
CA ASP A 123 -8.26 18.06 -14.18
C ASP A 123 -8.12 16.69 -13.50
N ASP A 124 -8.99 15.73 -13.84
CA ASP A 124 -9.02 14.43 -13.20
C ASP A 124 -7.66 13.72 -13.26
N GLU A 125 -7.00 13.76 -14.40
CA GLU A 125 -5.69 13.08 -14.56
C GLU A 125 -4.65 13.62 -13.57
N VAL A 126 -4.59 14.93 -13.38
CA VAL A 126 -3.64 15.56 -12.45
C VAL A 126 -3.99 15.19 -11.01
N VAL A 127 -5.28 15.22 -10.66
CA VAL A 127 -5.75 14.89 -9.32
C VAL A 127 -5.48 13.42 -9.00
N LEU A 128 -5.76 12.53 -9.93
CA LEU A 128 -5.51 11.09 -9.75
C LEU A 128 -4.04 10.76 -9.66
N ALA A 129 -3.20 11.41 -10.47
CA ALA A 129 -1.75 11.22 -10.40
C ALA A 129 -1.20 11.64 -9.04
N ALA A 130 -1.68 12.77 -8.50
CA ALA A 130 -1.29 13.22 -7.17
C ALA A 130 -1.73 12.25 -6.08
N ALA A 131 -2.95 11.71 -6.18
CA ALA A 131 -3.46 10.72 -5.23
C ALA A 131 -2.63 9.44 -5.27
N ALA A 132 -2.25 8.98 -6.45
CA ALA A 132 -1.41 7.80 -6.61
C ALA A 132 -0.02 8.02 -5.99
N LYS A 133 0.57 9.20 -6.18
CA LYS A 133 1.85 9.54 -5.58
C LYS A 133 1.75 9.52 -4.05
N GLN A 134 0.69 10.09 -3.49
CA GLN A 134 0.45 10.06 -2.05
C GLN A 134 0.28 8.63 -1.54
N ALA A 135 -0.41 7.79 -2.29
CA ALA A 135 -0.59 6.39 -1.93
C ALA A 135 0.75 5.64 -1.87
N MET A 136 1.61 5.83 -2.86
CA MET A 136 2.93 5.22 -2.89
C MET A 136 3.80 5.72 -1.74
N ASN A 137 3.75 7.02 -1.44
CA ASN A 137 4.48 7.58 -0.30
C ASN A 137 3.98 7.02 1.03
N ALA A 138 2.68 6.76 1.15
CA ALA A 138 2.09 6.27 2.38
C ALA A 138 2.52 4.84 2.71
N ILE A 139 2.72 3.98 1.71
CA ILE A 139 3.05 2.58 1.96
C ILE A 139 4.54 2.33 2.20
N LEU A 140 5.42 3.22 1.75
CA LEU A 140 6.87 3.03 1.90
C LEU A 140 7.32 2.83 3.35
N PRO A 141 6.90 3.67 4.33
CA PRO A 141 7.32 3.45 5.72
C PRO A 141 6.87 2.10 6.28
N VAL A 142 5.70 1.62 5.85
CA VAL A 142 5.19 0.32 6.28
C VAL A 142 6.10 -0.81 5.78
N LEU A 143 6.43 -0.78 4.50
CA LEU A 143 7.29 -1.80 3.89
C LEU A 143 8.70 -1.75 4.48
N GLU A 144 9.25 -0.57 4.72
CA GLU A 144 10.56 -0.40 5.34
C GLU A 144 10.58 -0.97 6.76
N ASN A 145 9.51 -0.74 7.54
CA ASN A 145 9.40 -1.29 8.88
C ASN A 145 9.29 -2.81 8.87
N LEU A 146 8.55 -3.38 7.94
CA LEU A 146 8.45 -4.83 7.80
C LEU A 146 9.80 -5.46 7.45
N GLU A 147 10.59 -4.79 6.62
CA GLU A 147 11.94 -5.26 6.29
C GLU A 147 12.86 -5.31 7.52
N ARG A 148 12.76 -4.32 8.40
CA ARG A 148 13.60 -4.23 9.61
C ARG A 148 13.30 -5.33 10.61
N TRP A 149 12.11 -5.88 10.60
CA TRP A 149 11.70 -6.92 11.56
C TRP A 149 12.26 -8.31 11.22
N LYS A 150 12.93 -8.41 10.13
CA LYS A 150 13.57 -9.65 9.71
C LYS A 150 15.09 -9.56 9.83
#